data_8f7da70c045ff4eadc345c7c646d24ff
#
_entry.id   8f7da70c045ff4eadc345c7c646d24ff
#
_cell.length_a   1.000
_cell.length_b   1.000
_cell.length_c   1.000
_cell.angle_alpha   90.00
_cell.angle_beta   90.00
_cell.angle_gamma   90.00
#
_symmetry.space_group_name_H-M   'P 1'
#
loop_
_entity.id
_entity.type
_entity.pdbx_description
1 polymer ?
#
loop_
_entity_poly.entity_id
_entity_poly.type
_entity_poly.pdbx_seq_one_letter_code
_entity_poly.pdbx_strand_id
1 'polypeptide(L)'
;MQALDPSASREMRELLFMSGRLDAVLALIDTANEEDPHQVLLDGIPVASEWLYGQRMSGWLSRLEPEASDVLKIAARGQHVRRWMIPRSDYPMDRAGYLKWRTTLYRFHADQLEPLMKAEGYGEAEIQRMRALIEKRGIKTHPEAQALEDVICLVFLAFYFDHFRVRHDRSKVVDIVRKTWGKMSERGQAHALELPLAPDALSIVEDALGG
;
A
#
# COMPACT_ATOMS: atom_id res chain seq x y z
N MET A 1 5.12 -13.75 47.54
CA MET A 1 4.11 -13.18 46.61
C MET A 1 4.62 -11.80 46.27
N GLN A 2 5.39 -11.68 45.17
CA GLN A 2 5.93 -10.39 44.71
C GLN A 2 4.77 -9.58 44.11
N ALA A 3 4.59 -8.36 44.61
CA ALA A 3 3.62 -7.43 44.06
C ALA A 3 4.09 -7.04 42.64
N LEU A 4 3.21 -7.20 41.65
CA LEU A 4 3.43 -6.73 40.29
C LEU A 4 3.62 -5.22 40.30
N ASP A 5 4.69 -4.75 39.63
CA ASP A 5 5.04 -3.34 39.51
C ASP A 5 3.87 -2.58 38.83
N PRO A 6 3.30 -1.53 39.48
CA PRO A 6 2.20 -0.75 38.93
C PRO A 6 2.55 -0.06 37.61
N SER A 7 3.83 0.27 37.35
CA SER A 7 4.30 0.90 36.12
C SER A 7 4.25 -0.08 34.94
N ALA A 8 4.67 -1.33 35.11
CA ALA A 8 4.58 -2.39 34.12
C ALA A 8 3.13 -2.70 33.73
N SER A 9 2.20 -2.60 34.68
CA SER A 9 0.78 -2.77 34.43
C SER A 9 0.17 -1.63 33.61
N ARG A 10 0.67 -0.42 33.77
CA ARG A 10 0.25 0.75 32.99
C ARG A 10 0.75 0.68 31.56
N GLU A 11 2.04 0.42 31.36
CA GLU A 11 2.66 0.25 30.03
C GLU A 11 1.98 -0.88 29.24
N MET A 12 1.70 -2.02 29.88
CA MET A 12 1.00 -3.13 29.26
C MET A 12 -0.43 -2.75 28.83
N ARG A 13 -1.15 -1.96 29.63
CA ARG A 13 -2.50 -1.47 29.27
C ARG A 13 -2.46 -0.47 28.13
N GLU A 14 -1.47 0.41 28.09
CA GLU A 14 -1.27 1.36 26.98
C GLU A 14 -0.92 0.62 25.69
N LEU A 15 -0.06 -0.41 25.72
CA LEU A 15 0.26 -1.26 24.58
C LEU A 15 -0.95 -2.04 24.06
N LEU A 16 -1.76 -2.62 24.96
CA LEU A 16 -3.00 -3.32 24.58
C LEU A 16 -4.05 -2.38 23.98
N PHE A 17 -4.16 -1.16 24.53
CA PHE A 17 -5.06 -0.14 23.98
C PHE A 17 -4.59 0.33 22.59
N MET A 18 -3.30 0.53 22.38
CA MET A 18 -2.75 0.92 21.08
C MET A 18 -2.91 -0.18 20.04
N SER A 19 -2.68 -1.45 20.40
CA SER A 19 -2.90 -2.60 19.50
C SER A 19 -4.36 -2.70 19.07
N GLY A 20 -5.31 -2.56 20.01
CA GLY A 20 -6.73 -2.57 19.69
C GLY A 20 -7.16 -1.42 18.77
N ARG A 21 -6.54 -0.24 18.92
CA ARG A 21 -6.81 0.95 18.09
C ARG A 21 -6.40 0.74 16.62
N LEU A 22 -5.24 0.12 16.39
CA LEU A 22 -4.79 -0.23 15.05
C LEU A 22 -5.74 -1.24 14.41
N ASP A 23 -6.03 -2.33 15.09
CA ASP A 23 -6.90 -3.40 14.57
C ASP A 23 -8.29 -2.86 14.21
N ALA A 24 -8.84 -1.95 15.02
CA ALA A 24 -10.10 -1.29 14.74
C ALA A 24 -10.06 -0.46 13.45
N VAL A 25 -9.03 0.36 13.23
CA VAL A 25 -8.88 1.13 11.97
C VAL A 25 -8.72 0.20 10.78
N LEU A 26 -7.91 -0.87 10.90
CA LEU A 26 -7.72 -1.83 9.80
C LEU A 26 -9.03 -2.54 9.44
N ALA A 27 -9.84 -2.93 10.42
CA ALA A 27 -11.16 -3.52 10.20
C ALA A 27 -12.14 -2.54 9.52
N LEU A 28 -12.12 -1.26 9.89
CA LEU A 28 -12.93 -0.23 9.23
C LEU A 28 -12.50 -0.02 7.76
N ILE A 29 -11.20 -0.04 7.47
CA ILE A 29 -10.68 0.02 6.09
C ILE A 29 -11.14 -1.21 5.29
N ASP A 30 -11.05 -2.41 5.88
CA ASP A 30 -11.48 -3.64 5.24
C ASP A 30 -12.97 -3.60 4.91
N THR A 31 -13.82 -3.25 5.88
CA THR A 31 -15.27 -3.08 5.68
C THR A 31 -15.56 -2.09 4.54
N ALA A 32 -14.83 -0.96 4.51
CA ALA A 32 -14.99 0.02 3.43
C ALA A 32 -14.60 -0.53 2.06
N ASN A 33 -13.58 -1.40 1.98
CA ASN A 33 -13.10 -1.98 0.72
C ASN A 33 -13.89 -3.22 0.29
N GLU A 34 -14.58 -3.90 1.20
CA GLU A 34 -15.53 -4.98 0.88
C GLU A 34 -16.76 -4.50 0.08
N GLU A 35 -17.05 -3.19 0.13
CA GLU A 35 -18.09 -2.56 -0.70
C GLU A 35 -17.69 -2.42 -2.18
N ASP A 36 -16.44 -2.75 -2.58
CA ASP A 36 -15.99 -2.63 -3.98
C ASP A 36 -16.84 -3.53 -4.89
N PRO A 37 -17.52 -2.97 -5.91
CA PRO A 37 -18.32 -3.75 -6.85
C PRO A 37 -17.47 -4.63 -7.79
N HIS A 38 -16.17 -4.37 -7.87
CA HIS A 38 -15.26 -5.17 -8.68
C HIS A 38 -14.74 -6.36 -7.87
N GLN A 39 -14.91 -7.55 -8.42
CA GLN A 39 -14.47 -8.78 -7.77
C GLN A 39 -13.33 -9.45 -8.55
N VAL A 40 -12.46 -10.11 -7.82
CA VAL A 40 -11.39 -10.98 -8.33
C VAL A 40 -11.45 -12.33 -7.64
N LEU A 41 -10.93 -13.36 -8.29
CA LEU A 41 -10.88 -14.69 -7.68
C LEU A 41 -9.60 -14.83 -6.84
N LEU A 42 -9.77 -15.21 -5.59
CA LEU A 42 -8.71 -15.66 -4.69
C LEU A 42 -8.98 -17.14 -4.37
N ASP A 43 -8.13 -18.03 -4.84
CA ASP A 43 -8.29 -19.49 -4.69
C ASP A 43 -9.69 -19.99 -5.10
N GLY A 44 -10.25 -19.41 -6.16
CA GLY A 44 -11.57 -19.74 -6.69
C GLY A 44 -12.75 -19.05 -5.98
N ILE A 45 -12.50 -18.27 -4.95
CA ILE A 45 -13.52 -17.53 -4.19
C ILE A 45 -13.55 -16.07 -4.66
N PRO A 46 -14.72 -15.51 -5.04
CA PRO A 46 -14.84 -14.10 -5.36
C PRO A 46 -14.61 -13.23 -4.12
N VAL A 47 -13.70 -12.26 -4.23
CA VAL A 47 -13.43 -11.27 -3.18
C VAL A 47 -13.37 -9.87 -3.78
N ALA A 48 -13.66 -8.85 -2.99
CA ALA A 48 -13.57 -7.45 -3.41
C ALA A 48 -12.13 -7.08 -3.79
N SER A 49 -11.95 -6.43 -4.94
CA SER A 49 -10.64 -6.17 -5.53
C SER A 49 -9.76 -5.29 -4.64
N GLU A 50 -10.32 -4.19 -4.11
CA GLU A 50 -9.55 -3.26 -3.28
C GLU A 50 -9.33 -3.79 -1.86
N TRP A 51 -10.22 -4.66 -1.34
CA TRP A 51 -9.94 -5.40 -0.12
C TRP A 51 -8.70 -6.29 -0.29
N LEU A 52 -8.67 -7.10 -1.35
CA LEU A 52 -7.51 -7.98 -1.62
C LEU A 52 -6.22 -7.19 -1.83
N TYR A 53 -6.30 -6.03 -2.50
CA TYR A 53 -5.16 -5.13 -2.64
C TYR A 53 -4.62 -4.69 -1.27
N GLY A 54 -5.50 -4.26 -0.36
CA GLY A 54 -5.13 -3.88 1.01
C GLY A 54 -4.46 -5.01 1.79
N GLN A 55 -4.98 -6.26 1.68
CA GLN A 55 -4.37 -7.43 2.30
C GLN A 55 -2.95 -7.69 1.78
N ARG A 56 -2.75 -7.61 0.45
CA ARG A 56 -1.44 -7.77 -0.20
C ARG A 56 -0.44 -6.71 0.24
N MET A 57 -0.88 -5.46 0.35
CA MET A 57 -0.07 -4.35 0.86
C MET A 57 0.39 -4.60 2.30
N SER A 58 -0.52 -5.01 3.20
CA SER A 58 -0.17 -5.34 4.59
C SER A 58 0.76 -6.54 4.68
N GLY A 59 0.54 -7.58 3.88
CA GLY A 59 1.39 -8.76 3.86
C GLY A 59 2.83 -8.45 3.43
N TRP A 60 3.02 -7.60 2.42
CA TRP A 60 4.35 -7.16 2.00
C TRP A 60 4.99 -6.20 3.00
N LEU A 61 4.20 -5.29 3.59
CA LEU A 61 4.73 -4.40 4.62
C LEU A 61 5.26 -5.19 5.83
N SER A 62 4.53 -6.20 6.29
CA SER A 62 4.96 -7.04 7.42
C SER A 62 6.27 -7.80 7.14
N ARG A 63 6.54 -8.14 5.87
CA ARG A 63 7.81 -8.77 5.47
C ARG A 63 8.96 -7.76 5.38
N LEU A 64 8.68 -6.60 4.80
CA LEU A 64 9.68 -5.56 4.59
C LEU A 64 9.99 -4.78 5.88
N GLU A 65 8.99 -4.45 6.67
CA GLU A 65 9.08 -3.65 7.89
C GLU A 65 8.26 -4.30 9.02
N PRO A 66 8.76 -5.36 9.69
CA PRO A 66 8.02 -6.03 10.77
C PRO A 66 7.63 -5.06 11.90
N GLU A 67 8.51 -4.10 12.20
CA GLU A 67 8.33 -3.08 13.24
C GLU A 67 7.70 -1.77 12.71
N ALA A 68 6.96 -1.84 11.59
CA ALA A 68 6.29 -0.69 11.01
C ALA A 68 5.39 0.01 12.04
N SER A 69 5.37 1.35 12.03
CA SER A 69 4.46 2.12 12.87
C SER A 69 3.00 1.88 12.48
N ASP A 70 2.07 2.10 13.42
CA ASP A 70 0.63 2.03 13.14
C ASP A 70 0.24 2.90 11.94
N VAL A 71 0.81 4.11 11.88
CA VAL A 71 0.55 5.06 10.78
C VAL A 71 0.95 4.48 9.43
N LEU A 72 2.10 3.80 9.34
CA LEU A 72 2.56 3.15 8.11
C LEU A 72 1.70 1.93 7.77
N LYS A 73 1.28 1.12 8.76
CA LYS A 73 0.36 -0.02 8.59
C LYS A 73 -0.99 0.43 8.06
N ILE A 74 -1.55 1.52 8.62
CA ILE A 74 -2.81 2.13 8.15
C ILE A 74 -2.66 2.67 6.73
N ALA A 75 -1.57 3.39 6.43
CA ALA A 75 -1.31 3.93 5.09
C ALA A 75 -1.16 2.81 4.05
N ALA A 76 -0.52 1.70 4.38
CA ALA A 76 -0.39 0.56 3.48
C ALA A 76 -1.75 -0.11 3.21
N ARG A 77 -2.52 -0.44 4.26
CA ARG A 77 -3.85 -1.05 4.12
C ARG A 77 -4.82 -0.16 3.35
N GLY A 78 -4.81 1.14 3.62
CA GLY A 78 -5.72 2.13 3.06
C GLY A 78 -5.24 2.76 1.75
N GLN A 79 -4.13 2.29 1.15
CA GLN A 79 -3.53 2.88 -0.05
C GLN A 79 -4.51 3.06 -1.22
N HIS A 80 -5.54 2.20 -1.30
CA HIS A 80 -6.58 2.23 -2.32
C HIS A 80 -8.01 2.25 -1.72
N VAL A 81 -8.19 2.75 -0.49
CA VAL A 81 -9.50 2.75 0.14
C VAL A 81 -10.55 3.43 -0.74
N ARG A 82 -11.63 2.69 -1.05
CA ARG A 82 -12.74 3.14 -1.92
C ARG A 82 -12.31 3.69 -3.29
N ARG A 83 -11.21 3.19 -3.86
CA ARG A 83 -10.63 3.68 -5.11
C ARG A 83 -11.62 3.69 -6.29
N TRP A 84 -12.56 2.73 -6.35
CA TRP A 84 -13.56 2.62 -7.41
C TRP A 84 -14.51 3.83 -7.49
N MET A 85 -14.63 4.63 -6.43
CA MET A 85 -15.48 5.82 -6.40
C MET A 85 -14.94 6.95 -7.29
N ILE A 86 -13.68 6.87 -7.72
CA ILE A 86 -13.06 7.84 -8.64
C ILE A 86 -12.46 7.07 -9.83
N PRO A 87 -13.29 6.66 -10.79
CA PRO A 87 -12.83 5.86 -11.91
C PRO A 87 -11.94 6.66 -12.87
N ARG A 88 -10.99 5.97 -13.50
CA ARG A 88 -10.07 6.59 -14.46
C ARG A 88 -10.78 7.19 -15.66
N SER A 89 -11.93 6.62 -16.04
CA SER A 89 -12.77 7.06 -17.16
C SER A 89 -13.30 8.49 -17.03
N ASP A 90 -13.39 9.02 -15.79
CA ASP A 90 -13.90 10.38 -15.52
C ASP A 90 -12.87 11.48 -15.83
N TYR A 91 -11.68 11.07 -16.28
CA TYR A 91 -10.56 11.98 -16.57
C TYR A 91 -10.07 11.76 -18.01
N PRO A 92 -9.54 12.80 -18.69
CA PRO A 92 -8.95 12.66 -20.02
C PRO A 92 -7.95 11.51 -20.10
N MET A 93 -7.97 10.74 -21.19
CA MET A 93 -7.13 9.54 -21.38
C MET A 93 -5.71 9.87 -21.86
N ASP A 94 -5.26 11.09 -21.60
CA ASP A 94 -3.90 11.57 -21.83
C ASP A 94 -3.04 11.57 -20.54
N ARG A 95 -1.79 12.05 -20.65
CA ARG A 95 -0.86 12.14 -19.54
C ARG A 95 -1.31 13.15 -18.46
N ALA A 96 -1.85 14.29 -18.88
CA ALA A 96 -2.30 15.34 -17.97
C ALA A 96 -3.50 14.86 -17.14
N GLY A 97 -4.49 14.24 -17.80
CA GLY A 97 -5.63 13.62 -17.14
C GLY A 97 -5.23 12.49 -16.19
N TYR A 98 -4.24 11.67 -16.56
CA TYR A 98 -3.70 10.64 -15.68
C TYR A 98 -3.06 11.22 -14.41
N LEU A 99 -2.26 12.28 -14.55
CA LEU A 99 -1.62 12.93 -13.39
C LEU A 99 -2.66 13.59 -12.47
N LYS A 100 -3.67 14.26 -13.05
CA LYS A 100 -4.78 14.84 -12.32
C LYS A 100 -5.55 13.77 -11.54
N TRP A 101 -5.93 12.67 -12.20
CA TRP A 101 -6.62 11.56 -11.57
C TRP A 101 -5.83 10.98 -10.39
N ARG A 102 -4.54 10.71 -10.56
CA ARG A 102 -3.67 10.22 -9.48
C ARG A 102 -3.61 11.17 -8.28
N THR A 103 -3.43 12.47 -8.54
CA THR A 103 -3.36 13.47 -7.47
C THR A 103 -4.69 13.57 -6.73
N THR A 104 -5.82 13.46 -7.45
CA THR A 104 -7.15 13.41 -6.83
C THR A 104 -7.31 12.17 -5.97
N LEU A 105 -6.88 10.99 -6.45
CA LEU A 105 -6.93 9.76 -5.67
C LEU A 105 -6.12 9.84 -4.38
N TYR A 106 -4.92 10.41 -4.40
CA TYR A 106 -4.11 10.52 -3.20
C TYR A 106 -4.82 11.32 -2.10
N ARG A 107 -5.41 12.47 -2.45
CA ARG A 107 -6.19 13.28 -1.51
C ARG A 107 -7.43 12.54 -1.04
N PHE A 108 -8.17 11.94 -1.96
CA PHE A 108 -9.37 11.17 -1.65
C PHE A 108 -9.08 10.04 -0.65
N HIS A 109 -8.05 9.23 -0.87
CA HIS A 109 -7.70 8.16 0.07
C HIS A 109 -7.32 8.72 1.45
N ALA A 110 -6.54 9.80 1.51
CA ALA A 110 -6.22 10.45 2.78
C ALA A 110 -7.48 10.99 3.49
N ASP A 111 -8.41 11.58 2.75
CA ASP A 111 -9.69 12.08 3.27
C ASP A 111 -10.62 10.95 3.74
N GLN A 112 -10.54 9.75 3.16
CA GLN A 112 -11.27 8.57 3.64
C GLN A 112 -10.66 7.99 4.93
N LEU A 113 -9.34 7.99 5.08
CA LEU A 113 -8.64 7.41 6.24
C LEU A 113 -8.71 8.31 7.48
N GLU A 114 -8.68 9.62 7.31
CA GLU A 114 -8.68 10.59 8.41
C GLU A 114 -9.82 10.38 9.42
N PRO A 115 -11.11 10.28 9.01
CA PRO A 115 -12.21 10.06 9.94
C PRO A 115 -12.13 8.70 10.66
N LEU A 116 -11.63 7.66 10.00
CA LEU A 116 -11.44 6.34 10.61
C LEU A 116 -10.39 6.41 11.73
N MET A 117 -9.27 7.07 11.47
CA MET A 117 -8.24 7.29 12.49
C MET A 117 -8.72 8.15 13.65
N LYS A 118 -9.48 9.23 13.37
CA LYS A 118 -10.06 10.09 14.41
C LYS A 118 -11.01 9.32 15.32
N ALA A 119 -11.86 8.47 14.77
CA ALA A 119 -12.79 7.66 15.52
C ALA A 119 -12.08 6.74 16.53
N GLU A 120 -10.89 6.26 16.20
CA GLU A 120 -10.08 5.37 17.03
C GLU A 120 -9.02 6.14 17.85
N GLY A 121 -9.17 7.45 18.01
CA GLY A 121 -8.38 8.27 18.93
C GLY A 121 -6.94 8.58 18.47
N TYR A 122 -6.64 8.49 17.16
CA TYR A 122 -5.38 8.98 16.61
C TYR A 122 -5.34 10.51 16.63
N GLY A 123 -4.20 11.06 17.09
CA GLY A 123 -4.00 12.50 17.19
C GLY A 123 -3.66 13.15 15.85
N GLU A 124 -3.74 14.47 15.80
CA GLU A 124 -3.51 15.27 14.59
C GLU A 124 -2.14 15.00 13.96
N ALA A 125 -1.08 14.85 14.77
CA ALA A 125 0.27 14.58 14.27
C ALA A 125 0.36 13.21 13.53
N GLU A 126 -0.33 12.17 14.04
CA GLU A 126 -0.40 10.84 13.41
C GLU A 126 -1.19 10.92 12.10
N ILE A 127 -2.30 11.65 12.09
CA ILE A 127 -3.14 11.87 10.90
C ILE A 127 -2.36 12.61 9.82
N GLN A 128 -1.63 13.67 10.16
CA GLN A 128 -0.81 14.40 9.19
C GLN A 128 0.33 13.55 8.63
N ARG A 129 0.91 12.65 9.43
CA ARG A 129 1.90 11.66 8.93
C ARG A 129 1.24 10.68 7.95
N MET A 130 0.08 10.12 8.26
CA MET A 130 -0.67 9.25 7.36
C MET A 130 -0.98 9.98 6.03
N ARG A 131 -1.48 11.21 6.09
CA ARG A 131 -1.74 12.02 4.90
C ARG A 131 -0.47 12.23 4.06
N ALA A 132 0.66 12.52 4.69
CA ALA A 132 1.93 12.68 3.99
C ALA A 132 2.36 11.40 3.24
N LEU A 133 2.17 10.23 3.85
CA LEU A 133 2.45 8.93 3.24
C LEU A 133 1.54 8.65 2.03
N ILE A 134 0.22 8.79 2.20
CA ILE A 134 -0.77 8.55 1.14
C ILE A 134 -0.59 9.54 -0.02
N GLU A 135 -0.35 10.80 0.27
CA GLU A 135 -0.13 11.85 -0.73
C GLU A 135 1.29 11.82 -1.34
N LYS A 136 2.10 10.83 -0.96
CA LYS A 136 3.45 10.59 -1.47
C LYS A 136 4.42 11.75 -1.26
N ARG A 137 4.29 12.42 -0.12
CA ARG A 137 5.23 13.48 0.30
C ARG A 137 6.47 12.86 0.94
N GLY A 138 7.65 13.29 0.55
CA GLY A 138 8.91 12.87 1.18
C GLY A 138 9.46 11.51 0.76
N ILE A 139 9.05 10.95 -0.39
CA ILE A 139 9.70 9.76 -0.98
C ILE A 139 11.20 10.04 -1.11
N LYS A 140 12.05 9.07 -0.76
CA LYS A 140 13.53 9.13 -0.70
C LYS A 140 14.13 10.00 0.41
N THR A 141 13.35 10.78 1.14
CA THR A 141 13.84 11.60 2.26
C THR A 141 13.30 11.14 3.61
N HIS A 142 12.20 10.39 3.62
CA HIS A 142 11.56 9.86 4.81
C HIS A 142 11.50 8.33 4.73
N PRO A 143 12.06 7.58 5.71
CA PRO A 143 12.15 6.11 5.65
C PRO A 143 10.80 5.42 5.43
N GLU A 144 9.74 5.83 6.16
CA GLU A 144 8.40 5.23 5.99
C GLU A 144 7.78 5.50 4.62
N ALA A 145 8.02 6.68 4.03
CA ALA A 145 7.54 6.99 2.69
C ALA A 145 8.25 6.13 1.62
N GLN A 146 9.55 5.87 1.82
CA GLN A 146 10.30 4.95 0.96
C GLN A 146 9.82 3.50 1.14
N ALA A 147 9.63 3.05 2.37
CA ALA A 147 9.12 1.70 2.66
C ALA A 147 7.73 1.48 2.03
N LEU A 148 6.83 2.45 2.12
CA LEU A 148 5.52 2.38 1.47
C LEU A 148 5.63 2.31 -0.06
N GLU A 149 6.54 3.07 -0.68
CA GLU A 149 6.76 3.01 -2.14
C GLU A 149 7.35 1.66 -2.55
N ASP A 150 8.27 1.09 -1.77
CA ASP A 150 8.82 -0.26 -2.00
C ASP A 150 7.71 -1.32 -1.95
N VAL A 151 6.84 -1.27 -0.94
CA VAL A 151 5.69 -2.18 -0.82
C VAL A 151 4.75 -2.06 -2.02
N ILE A 152 4.43 -0.85 -2.46
CA ILE A 152 3.58 -0.62 -3.66
C ILE A 152 4.22 -1.24 -4.91
N CYS A 153 5.52 -1.06 -5.09
CA CYS A 153 6.25 -1.62 -6.22
C CYS A 153 6.29 -3.16 -6.17
N LEU A 154 6.57 -3.74 -4.99
CA LEU A 154 6.58 -5.20 -4.77
C LEU A 154 5.21 -5.83 -4.99
N VAL A 155 4.14 -5.22 -4.49
CA VAL A 155 2.76 -5.68 -4.72
C VAL A 155 2.42 -5.63 -6.21
N PHE A 156 2.81 -4.57 -6.92
CA PHE A 156 2.62 -4.49 -8.38
C PHE A 156 3.36 -5.63 -9.09
N LEU A 157 4.64 -5.83 -8.81
CA LEU A 157 5.45 -6.86 -9.47
C LEU A 157 4.97 -8.28 -9.15
N ALA A 158 4.59 -8.55 -7.89
CA ALA A 158 4.20 -9.88 -7.45
C ALA A 158 2.80 -10.32 -7.91
N PHE A 159 1.83 -9.38 -8.06
CA PHE A 159 0.43 -9.76 -8.23
C PHE A 159 -0.27 -9.15 -9.45
N TYR A 160 0.26 -8.05 -9.99
CA TYR A 160 -0.40 -7.30 -11.07
C TYR A 160 0.42 -7.22 -12.34
N PHE A 161 1.70 -7.51 -12.28
CA PHE A 161 2.62 -7.38 -13.40
C PHE A 161 2.26 -8.30 -14.56
N ASP A 162 1.96 -9.56 -14.32
CA ASP A 162 1.58 -10.51 -15.37
C ASP A 162 0.35 -10.06 -16.15
N HIS A 163 -0.68 -9.61 -15.44
CA HIS A 163 -1.89 -9.10 -16.08
C HIS A 163 -1.64 -7.79 -16.83
N PHE A 164 -0.74 -6.95 -16.33
CA PHE A 164 -0.37 -5.69 -16.95
C PHE A 164 0.44 -5.91 -18.24
N ARG A 165 1.47 -6.77 -18.21
CA ARG A 165 2.40 -6.97 -19.33
C ARG A 165 1.74 -7.58 -20.57
N VAL A 166 0.73 -8.45 -20.41
CA VAL A 166 0.03 -9.06 -21.56
C VAL A 166 -0.93 -8.10 -22.27
N ARG A 167 -1.21 -6.94 -21.68
CA ARG A 167 -2.12 -5.92 -22.24
C ARG A 167 -1.44 -4.73 -22.89
N HIS A 168 -0.10 -4.69 -22.84
CA HIS A 168 0.67 -3.55 -23.34
C HIS A 168 1.88 -4.01 -24.14
N ASP A 169 2.32 -3.14 -25.07
CA ASP A 169 3.54 -3.38 -25.85
C ASP A 169 4.76 -3.54 -24.94
N ARG A 170 5.65 -4.47 -25.30
CA ARG A 170 6.86 -4.79 -24.54
C ARG A 170 7.68 -3.54 -24.18
N SER A 171 7.92 -2.63 -25.15
CA SER A 171 8.70 -1.40 -24.91
C SER A 171 8.10 -0.53 -23.82
N LYS A 172 6.77 -0.39 -23.79
CA LYS A 172 6.05 0.33 -22.74
C LYS A 172 6.18 -0.37 -21.39
N VAL A 173 6.09 -1.71 -21.38
CA VAL A 173 6.23 -2.50 -20.14
C VAL A 173 7.63 -2.36 -19.56
N VAL A 174 8.68 -2.50 -20.37
CA VAL A 174 10.10 -2.27 -20.01
C VAL A 174 10.29 -0.89 -19.37
N ASP A 175 9.75 0.15 -20.00
CA ASP A 175 9.81 1.51 -19.45
C ASP A 175 9.14 1.67 -18.09
N ILE A 176 8.01 1.00 -17.89
CA ILE A 176 7.27 1.03 -16.61
C ILE A 176 8.05 0.28 -15.54
N VAL A 177 8.62 -0.90 -15.86
CA VAL A 177 9.47 -1.65 -14.92
C VAL A 177 10.69 -0.82 -14.53
N ARG A 178 11.39 -0.19 -15.50
CA ARG A 178 12.53 0.69 -15.22
C ARG A 178 12.18 1.84 -14.28
N LYS A 179 11.03 2.49 -14.51
CA LYS A 179 10.53 3.57 -13.64
C LYS A 179 10.12 3.05 -12.26
N THR A 180 9.56 1.86 -12.17
CA THR A 180 9.21 1.20 -10.91
C THR A 180 10.47 0.89 -10.11
N TRP A 181 11.47 0.29 -10.76
CA TRP A 181 12.78 -0.01 -10.17
C TRP A 181 13.49 1.24 -9.61
N GLY A 182 13.50 2.34 -10.38
CA GLY A 182 14.12 3.60 -9.96
C GLY A 182 13.47 4.30 -8.78
N LYS A 183 12.28 3.86 -8.36
CA LYS A 183 11.59 4.34 -7.16
C LYS A 183 11.92 3.52 -5.91
N MET A 184 12.32 2.27 -6.09
CA MET A 184 12.59 1.35 -4.99
C MET A 184 13.93 1.66 -4.33
N SER A 185 14.00 1.38 -3.03
CA SER A 185 15.27 1.29 -2.32
C SER A 185 16.05 0.04 -2.73
N GLU A 186 17.34 -0.03 -2.40
CA GLU A 186 18.16 -1.23 -2.62
C GLU A 186 17.54 -2.47 -1.95
N ARG A 187 16.96 -2.28 -0.76
CA ARG A 187 16.26 -3.35 -0.04
C ARG A 187 15.00 -3.83 -0.78
N GLY A 188 14.20 -2.89 -1.27
CA GLY A 188 13.03 -3.20 -2.08
C GLY A 188 13.42 -3.93 -3.38
N GLN A 189 14.49 -3.48 -4.04
CA GLN A 189 15.03 -4.11 -5.24
C GLN A 189 15.51 -5.55 -4.96
N ALA A 190 16.18 -5.79 -3.83
CA ALA A 190 16.62 -7.14 -3.44
C ALA A 190 15.42 -8.09 -3.31
N HIS A 191 14.34 -7.67 -2.64
CA HIS A 191 13.11 -8.48 -2.56
C HIS A 191 12.43 -8.66 -3.93
N ALA A 192 12.50 -7.69 -4.82
CA ALA A 192 11.93 -7.81 -6.16
C ALA A 192 12.64 -8.88 -7.01
N LEU A 193 13.96 -9.05 -6.84
CA LEU A 193 14.74 -10.10 -7.51
C LEU A 193 14.43 -11.51 -7.01
N GLU A 194 13.88 -11.64 -5.80
CA GLU A 194 13.47 -12.93 -5.23
C GLU A 194 12.06 -13.37 -5.64
N LEU A 195 11.32 -12.53 -6.38
CA LEU A 195 9.97 -12.85 -6.81
C LEU A 195 9.98 -14.01 -7.81
N PRO A 196 9.07 -15.00 -7.66
CA PRO A 196 8.94 -16.13 -8.57
C PRO A 196 8.24 -15.71 -9.88
N LEU A 197 8.90 -14.86 -10.66
CA LEU A 197 8.36 -14.37 -11.93
C LEU A 197 8.45 -15.47 -13.01
N ALA A 198 7.45 -15.50 -13.90
CA ALA A 198 7.49 -16.35 -15.07
C ALA A 198 8.69 -15.98 -15.99
N PRO A 199 9.28 -16.90 -16.76
CA PRO A 199 10.48 -16.64 -17.57
C PRO A 199 10.38 -15.45 -18.51
N ASP A 200 9.23 -15.24 -19.13
CA ASP A 200 8.95 -14.11 -20.01
C ASP A 200 8.77 -12.78 -19.25
N ALA A 201 8.25 -12.82 -18.03
CA ALA A 201 8.21 -11.67 -17.12
C ALA A 201 9.61 -11.29 -16.64
N LEU A 202 10.43 -12.28 -16.27
CA LEU A 202 11.82 -12.10 -15.87
C LEU A 202 12.64 -11.45 -16.98
N SER A 203 12.51 -11.92 -18.24
CA SER A 203 13.17 -11.31 -19.40
C SER A 203 12.84 -9.83 -19.59
N ILE A 204 11.61 -9.39 -19.25
CA ILE A 204 11.25 -7.97 -19.29
C ILE A 204 11.95 -7.18 -18.18
N VAL A 205 12.10 -7.78 -17.00
CA VAL A 205 12.82 -7.16 -15.89
C VAL A 205 14.30 -7.02 -16.23
N GLU A 206 14.93 -8.05 -16.82
CA GLU A 206 16.31 -8.03 -17.31
C GLU A 206 16.53 -6.92 -18.34
N ASP A 207 15.67 -6.80 -19.36
CA ASP A 207 15.71 -5.71 -20.34
C ASP A 207 15.58 -4.33 -19.68
N ALA A 208 14.77 -4.22 -18.64
CA ALA A 208 14.57 -2.95 -17.94
C ALA A 208 15.80 -2.53 -17.12
N LEU A 209 16.57 -3.49 -16.63
CA LEU A 209 17.77 -3.27 -15.82
C LEU A 209 19.05 -3.10 -16.66
N GLY A 210 18.98 -3.29 -17.95
CA GLY A 210 20.08 -3.02 -18.88
C GLY A 210 20.82 -4.27 -19.31
N GLY A 211 20.19 -5.44 -19.13
CA GLY A 211 20.62 -6.75 -19.66
C GLY A 211 22.03 -7.12 -19.26
#